data_5ded53c6f7e1808704b4705508fdcb61
#
_entry.id   5ded53c6f7e1808704b4705508fdcb61
#
_cell.length_a   1.000
_cell.length_b   1.000
_cell.length_c   1.000
_cell.angle_alpha   90.00
_cell.angle_beta   90.00
_cell.angle_gamma   90.00
#
_symmetry.space_group_name_H-M   'P 1'
#
loop_
_entity.id
_entity.type
_entity.pdbx_description
1 polymer ?
#
loop_
_entity_poly.entity_id
_entity_poly.type
_entity_poly.pdbx_seq_one_letter_code
_entity_poly.pdbx_strand_id
1 'polypeptide(L)'
;KLNPASLKGVTAPGIGQLVFQTAMDSSTDDDEPFSQYGNLVEKAEVAEDHLSLTYYLYKQAKFSDGHPLTADDFVFSFNLIKDPQYHPIYKEYFKDIKSIEKIDAHTVRYHFAIHNQELPLITGQMIILPKHIYGAKGKTFGSDFDDIAVASGPYIVEKYDYGKYITYKRNPNWWGKGIAINKGRYNFDRVTYKIYLDPVAQREAFKGGEFDMQLINSSRDWALDYKGDFVKKGYYLRTEFPHTRIAGMQGFAMNMR
;
A
#
# COMPACT_ATOMS: atom_id res chain seq x y z
N LYS A 1 6.33 12.69 -2.91
CA LYS A 1 5.18 12.97 -2.04
C LYS A 1 4.92 11.85 -1.07
N LEU A 2 4.33 12.15 0.09
CA LEU A 2 3.96 11.17 1.11
C LEU A 2 2.50 10.68 0.96
N ASN A 3 1.65 11.42 0.29
CA ASN A 3 0.28 11.00 -0.01
C ASN A 3 0.26 10.03 -1.22
N PRO A 4 -0.08 8.73 -1.04
CA PRO A 4 -0.08 7.76 -2.14
C PRO A 4 -1.27 7.93 -3.11
N ALA A 5 -2.33 8.61 -2.69
CA ALA A 5 -3.58 8.71 -3.42
C ALA A 5 -3.67 9.94 -4.34
N SER A 6 -2.85 10.98 -4.13
CA SER A 6 -2.89 12.20 -4.95
C SER A 6 -2.32 11.99 -6.36
N LEU A 7 -2.81 12.80 -7.32
CA LEU A 7 -2.46 12.67 -8.75
C LEU A 7 -1.00 13.06 -9.03
N LYS A 8 -0.56 14.20 -8.51
CA LYS A 8 0.74 14.80 -8.88
C LYS A 8 1.91 14.23 -8.08
N GLY A 9 3.06 14.13 -8.72
CA GLY A 9 4.32 13.76 -8.09
C GLY A 9 4.51 12.24 -7.94
N VAL A 10 5.76 11.84 -7.68
CA VAL A 10 6.12 10.43 -7.45
C VAL A 10 5.92 10.10 -5.97
N THR A 11 5.18 9.03 -5.72
CA THR A 11 4.94 8.53 -4.36
C THR A 11 6.24 7.99 -3.76
N ALA A 12 6.50 8.32 -2.49
CA ALA A 12 7.68 7.83 -1.77
C ALA A 12 7.69 6.29 -1.72
N PRO A 13 8.84 5.65 -1.99
CA PRO A 13 8.93 4.20 -1.99
C PRO A 13 8.57 3.64 -0.60
N GLY A 14 7.83 2.54 -0.58
CA GLY A 14 7.42 1.85 0.64
C GLY A 14 6.26 2.48 1.41
N ILE A 15 5.85 3.71 1.11
CA ILE A 15 4.87 4.42 1.93
C ILE A 15 3.49 3.73 1.95
N GLY A 16 3.03 3.23 0.81
CA GLY A 16 1.75 2.55 0.69
C GLY A 16 1.69 1.23 1.44
N GLN A 17 2.82 0.55 1.63
CA GLN A 17 2.89 -0.74 2.32
C GLN A 17 3.24 -0.62 3.81
N LEU A 18 3.99 0.42 4.20
CA LEU A 18 4.51 0.55 5.55
C LEU A 18 3.69 1.49 6.42
N VAL A 19 3.11 2.53 5.82
CA VAL A 19 2.44 3.61 6.55
C VAL A 19 0.93 3.57 6.37
N PHE A 20 0.47 3.35 5.15
CA PHE A 20 -0.97 3.26 4.85
C PHE A 20 -1.45 1.82 4.88
N GLN A 21 -2.71 1.62 5.26
CA GLN A 21 -3.36 0.32 5.22
C GLN A 21 -4.57 0.35 4.28
N THR A 22 -4.81 -0.79 3.68
CA THR A 22 -6.03 -1.11 2.94
C THR A 22 -7.02 -1.85 3.84
N ALA A 23 -8.26 -1.95 3.44
CA ALA A 23 -9.29 -2.68 4.19
C ALA A 23 -8.88 -4.14 4.45
N MET A 24 -8.39 -4.80 3.40
CA MET A 24 -7.87 -6.18 3.43
C MET A 24 -6.43 -6.20 2.94
N ASP A 25 -5.66 -7.21 3.31
CA ASP A 25 -4.32 -7.49 2.80
C ASP A 25 -4.34 -8.76 1.94
N SER A 26 -3.72 -8.71 0.78
CA SER A 26 -3.64 -9.87 -0.11
C SER A 26 -2.66 -10.90 0.43
N SER A 27 -2.97 -12.19 0.25
CA SER A 27 -2.04 -13.26 0.58
C SER A 27 -0.71 -13.06 -0.14
N THR A 28 0.37 -13.36 0.56
CA THR A 28 1.72 -13.46 -0.01
C THR A 28 2.08 -14.92 -0.32
N ASP A 29 1.18 -15.86 -0.02
CA ASP A 29 1.34 -17.27 -0.31
C ASP A 29 1.00 -17.56 -1.77
N ASP A 30 1.87 -18.28 -2.46
CA ASP A 30 1.67 -18.66 -3.86
C ASP A 30 0.57 -19.70 -4.04
N ASP A 31 0.25 -20.46 -3.00
CA ASP A 31 -0.85 -21.43 -3.00
C ASP A 31 -2.24 -20.77 -2.81
N GLU A 32 -2.25 -19.48 -2.43
CA GLU A 32 -3.47 -18.70 -2.19
C GLU A 32 -3.51 -17.37 -2.95
N PRO A 33 -3.33 -17.35 -4.29
CA PRO A 33 -3.08 -16.13 -5.07
C PRO A 33 -4.22 -15.11 -5.08
N PHE A 34 -5.46 -15.53 -4.74
CA PHE A 34 -6.65 -14.67 -4.71
C PHE A 34 -7.23 -14.49 -3.31
N SER A 35 -6.53 -14.96 -2.29
CA SER A 35 -6.98 -14.82 -0.90
C SER A 35 -6.64 -13.46 -0.34
N GLN A 36 -7.56 -12.90 0.44
CA GLN A 36 -7.36 -11.68 1.21
C GLN A 36 -7.69 -11.94 2.68
N TYR A 37 -6.92 -11.31 3.53
CA TYR A 37 -7.05 -11.40 4.99
C TYR A 37 -7.37 -10.03 5.57
N GLY A 38 -8.11 -10.02 6.67
CA GLY A 38 -8.49 -8.79 7.34
C GLY A 38 -7.29 -7.97 7.82
N ASN A 39 -7.17 -6.75 7.33
CA ASN A 39 -6.15 -5.79 7.74
C ASN A 39 -6.74 -4.73 8.68
N LEU A 40 -7.73 -3.97 8.21
CA LEU A 40 -8.58 -3.08 9.02
C LEU A 40 -9.93 -3.73 9.35
N VAL A 41 -10.26 -4.83 8.69
CA VAL A 41 -11.52 -5.56 8.76
C VAL A 41 -11.34 -6.84 9.55
N GLU A 42 -12.16 -7.04 10.58
CA GLU A 42 -12.19 -8.26 11.39
C GLU A 42 -13.02 -9.36 10.71
N LYS A 43 -14.11 -8.98 10.04
CA LYS A 43 -15.03 -9.88 9.37
C LYS A 43 -15.60 -9.22 8.11
N ALA A 44 -15.78 -10.01 7.06
CA ALA A 44 -16.41 -9.62 5.80
C ALA A 44 -17.57 -10.56 5.48
N GLU A 45 -18.71 -10.01 5.04
CA GLU A 45 -19.90 -10.77 4.63
C GLU A 45 -20.38 -10.31 3.26
N VAL A 46 -20.31 -11.19 2.27
CA VAL A 46 -20.90 -10.95 0.94
C VAL A 46 -22.37 -11.39 1.00
N ALA A 47 -23.27 -10.55 0.50
CA ALA A 47 -24.69 -10.88 0.40
C ALA A 47 -24.92 -12.03 -0.61
N GLU A 48 -26.01 -12.79 -0.46
CA GLU A 48 -26.34 -13.92 -1.33
C GLU A 48 -26.53 -13.52 -2.81
N ASP A 49 -27.02 -12.31 -3.05
CA ASP A 49 -27.18 -11.75 -4.40
C ASP A 49 -25.86 -11.21 -5.00
N HIS A 50 -24.75 -11.23 -4.23
CA HIS A 50 -23.45 -10.67 -4.60
C HIS A 50 -23.48 -9.18 -5.00
N LEU A 51 -24.52 -8.43 -4.63
CA LEU A 51 -24.65 -7.00 -4.91
C LEU A 51 -24.27 -6.12 -3.73
N SER A 52 -23.88 -6.70 -2.61
CA SER A 52 -23.32 -5.95 -1.47
C SER A 52 -22.32 -6.76 -0.67
N LEU A 53 -21.45 -6.03 0.04
CA LEU A 53 -20.44 -6.55 0.94
C LEU A 53 -20.45 -5.73 2.22
N THR A 54 -20.54 -6.38 3.37
CA THR A 54 -20.46 -5.74 4.68
C THR A 54 -19.12 -6.03 5.33
N TYR A 55 -18.41 -4.99 5.75
CA TYR A 55 -17.19 -5.06 6.55
C TYR A 55 -17.48 -4.68 8.00
N TYR A 56 -16.99 -5.51 8.92
CA TYR A 56 -16.94 -5.26 10.35
C TYR A 56 -15.51 -4.92 10.73
N LEU A 57 -15.28 -3.70 11.22
CA LEU A 57 -13.96 -3.15 11.45
C LEU A 57 -13.42 -3.52 12.83
N TYR A 58 -12.11 -3.68 12.95
CA TYR A 58 -11.48 -3.79 14.26
C TYR A 58 -11.72 -2.55 15.11
N LYS A 59 -12.41 -2.71 16.26
CA LYS A 59 -12.78 -1.59 17.15
C LYS A 59 -11.58 -0.85 17.74
N GLN A 60 -10.43 -1.53 17.85
CA GLN A 60 -9.18 -0.96 18.34
C GLN A 60 -8.35 -0.25 17.27
N ALA A 61 -8.79 -0.27 16.00
CA ALA A 61 -8.06 0.35 14.90
C ALA A 61 -7.88 1.86 15.13
N LYS A 62 -6.65 2.35 14.92
CA LYS A 62 -6.27 3.75 15.13
C LYS A 62 -5.28 4.20 14.07
N PHE A 63 -5.31 5.50 13.81
CA PHE A 63 -4.25 6.17 13.09
C PHE A 63 -3.03 6.42 13.97
N SER A 64 -1.90 6.78 13.35
CA SER A 64 -0.62 6.99 14.02
C SER A 64 -0.60 8.17 14.99
N ASP A 65 -1.55 9.09 14.85
CA ASP A 65 -1.80 10.22 15.77
C ASP A 65 -2.71 9.85 16.96
N GLY A 66 -3.17 8.60 17.01
CA GLY A 66 -4.04 8.07 18.06
C GLY A 66 -5.54 8.23 17.81
N HIS A 67 -5.94 8.91 16.73
CA HIS A 67 -7.36 9.06 16.39
C HIS A 67 -7.98 7.71 16.01
N PRO A 68 -9.19 7.37 16.53
CA PRO A 68 -9.87 6.12 16.16
C PRO A 68 -10.17 6.05 14.67
N LEU A 69 -9.96 4.88 14.07
CA LEU A 69 -10.38 4.59 12.69
C LEU A 69 -11.81 4.02 12.71
N THR A 70 -12.69 4.60 11.91
CA THR A 70 -14.11 4.26 11.91
C THR A 70 -14.68 4.12 10.50
N ALA A 71 -15.93 3.71 10.41
CA ALA A 71 -16.69 3.64 9.15
C ALA A 71 -16.76 5.00 8.42
N ASP A 72 -16.68 6.12 9.16
CA ASP A 72 -16.62 7.46 8.54
C ASP A 72 -15.39 7.64 7.65
N ASP A 73 -14.25 7.05 8.01
CA ASP A 73 -13.01 7.11 7.23
C ASP A 73 -13.12 6.30 5.94
N PHE A 74 -13.82 5.17 5.98
CA PHE A 74 -14.12 4.35 4.80
C PHE A 74 -15.02 5.10 3.81
N VAL A 75 -16.12 5.64 4.29
CA VAL A 75 -17.05 6.43 3.46
C VAL A 75 -16.35 7.67 2.89
N PHE A 76 -15.56 8.36 3.71
CA PHE A 76 -14.76 9.50 3.28
C PHE A 76 -13.76 9.12 2.18
N SER A 77 -12.97 8.05 2.38
CA SER A 77 -11.94 7.61 1.43
C SER A 77 -12.54 7.26 0.07
N PHE A 78 -13.69 6.56 0.05
CA PHE A 78 -14.39 6.25 -1.19
C PHE A 78 -14.91 7.52 -1.91
N ASN A 79 -15.52 8.44 -1.17
CA ASN A 79 -16.03 9.68 -1.76
C ASN A 79 -14.89 10.54 -2.31
N LEU A 80 -13.71 10.49 -1.69
CA LEU A 80 -12.54 11.22 -2.12
C LEU A 80 -11.99 10.73 -3.47
N ILE A 81 -12.24 9.47 -3.87
CA ILE A 81 -11.86 8.95 -5.20
C ILE A 81 -12.47 9.79 -6.33
N LYS A 82 -13.61 10.46 -6.09
CA LYS A 82 -14.27 11.34 -7.06
C LYS A 82 -13.58 12.69 -7.22
N ASP A 83 -12.70 13.07 -6.29
CA ASP A 83 -11.95 14.34 -6.34
C ASP A 83 -11.07 14.40 -7.59
N PRO A 84 -11.02 15.52 -8.34
CA PRO A 84 -10.15 15.68 -9.50
C PRO A 84 -8.66 15.50 -9.23
N GLN A 85 -8.21 15.73 -8.00
CA GLN A 85 -6.82 15.57 -7.58
C GLN A 85 -6.49 14.12 -7.14
N TYR A 86 -7.47 13.24 -7.08
CA TYR A 86 -7.24 11.81 -6.85
C TYR A 86 -6.72 11.14 -8.12
N HIS A 87 -5.81 10.17 -7.97
CA HIS A 87 -5.21 9.51 -9.12
C HIS A 87 -6.29 8.78 -9.96
N PRO A 88 -6.42 9.08 -11.29
CA PRO A 88 -7.57 8.66 -12.10
C PRO A 88 -7.70 7.15 -12.27
N ILE A 89 -6.62 6.39 -12.13
CA ILE A 89 -6.65 4.92 -12.20
C ILE A 89 -7.61 4.32 -11.16
N TYR A 90 -7.73 4.94 -9.99
CA TYR A 90 -8.63 4.46 -8.94
C TYR A 90 -10.10 4.71 -9.27
N LYS A 91 -10.42 5.77 -10.03
CA LYS A 91 -11.80 6.01 -10.50
C LYS A 91 -12.28 4.88 -11.39
N GLU A 92 -11.41 4.43 -12.29
CA GLU A 92 -11.72 3.29 -13.17
C GLU A 92 -11.74 1.97 -12.40
N TYR A 93 -10.80 1.79 -11.48
CA TYR A 93 -10.67 0.56 -10.70
C TYR A 93 -11.87 0.31 -9.77
N PHE A 94 -12.44 1.37 -9.18
CA PHE A 94 -13.58 1.29 -8.26
C PHE A 94 -14.92 1.70 -8.90
N LYS A 95 -15.03 1.80 -10.21
CA LYS A 95 -16.22 2.30 -10.93
C LYS A 95 -17.49 1.50 -10.66
N ASP A 96 -17.35 0.20 -10.46
CA ASP A 96 -18.48 -0.72 -10.25
C ASP A 96 -18.96 -0.75 -8.80
N ILE A 97 -18.31 -0.01 -7.90
CA ILE A 97 -18.82 0.28 -6.55
C ILE A 97 -19.76 1.47 -6.63
N LYS A 98 -21.06 1.21 -6.46
CA LYS A 98 -22.11 2.21 -6.56
C LYS A 98 -22.07 3.21 -5.39
N SER A 99 -21.95 2.69 -4.18
CA SER A 99 -21.93 3.50 -2.94
C SER A 99 -21.36 2.73 -1.77
N ILE A 100 -20.97 3.48 -0.74
CA ILE A 100 -20.66 2.94 0.59
C ILE A 100 -21.61 3.58 1.61
N GLU A 101 -22.19 2.75 2.48
CA GLU A 101 -23.08 3.12 3.54
C GLU A 101 -22.43 2.84 4.91
N LYS A 102 -22.47 3.81 5.80
CA LYS A 102 -22.13 3.62 7.22
C LYS A 102 -23.34 3.02 7.93
N ILE A 103 -23.22 1.80 8.44
CA ILE A 103 -24.27 1.17 9.26
C ILE A 103 -24.15 1.63 10.71
N ASP A 104 -22.94 1.56 11.26
CA ASP A 104 -22.58 2.10 12.59
C ASP A 104 -21.10 2.55 12.60
N ALA A 105 -20.54 2.85 13.76
CA ALA A 105 -19.17 3.34 13.88
C ALA A 105 -18.11 2.35 13.36
N HIS A 106 -18.40 1.06 13.36
CA HIS A 106 -17.46 -0.01 12.99
C HIS A 106 -18.02 -0.99 11.95
N THR A 107 -19.12 -0.61 11.29
CA THR A 107 -19.76 -1.42 10.25
C THR A 107 -20.01 -0.58 9.02
N VAL A 108 -19.52 -1.01 7.87
CA VAL A 108 -19.67 -0.33 6.59
C VAL A 108 -20.14 -1.32 5.54
N ARG A 109 -21.09 -0.90 4.70
CA ARG A 109 -21.61 -1.72 3.60
C ARG A 109 -21.31 -1.07 2.26
N TYR A 110 -20.74 -1.87 1.37
CA TYR A 110 -20.53 -1.55 -0.03
C TYR A 110 -21.71 -2.05 -0.85
N HIS A 111 -22.20 -1.22 -1.76
CA HIS A 111 -23.21 -1.60 -2.76
C HIS A 111 -22.58 -1.60 -4.13
N PHE A 112 -22.78 -2.67 -4.89
CA PHE A 112 -22.22 -2.86 -6.21
C PHE A 112 -23.23 -2.49 -7.30
N ALA A 113 -22.73 -1.97 -8.42
CA ALA A 113 -23.57 -1.62 -9.57
C ALA A 113 -23.88 -2.84 -10.45
N ILE A 114 -23.03 -3.85 -10.41
CA ILE A 114 -23.09 -5.07 -11.21
C ILE A 114 -22.73 -6.28 -10.36
N HIS A 115 -23.14 -7.46 -10.82
CA HIS A 115 -22.68 -8.73 -10.26
C HIS A 115 -21.29 -9.04 -10.84
N ASN A 116 -20.25 -9.00 -10.00
CA ASN A 116 -18.88 -9.38 -10.36
C ASN A 116 -18.19 -9.98 -9.14
N GLN A 117 -17.68 -11.20 -9.26
CA GLN A 117 -17.04 -11.95 -8.18
C GLN A 117 -15.72 -11.33 -7.70
N GLU A 118 -15.11 -10.44 -8.49
CA GLU A 118 -13.87 -9.75 -8.10
C GLU A 118 -14.11 -8.52 -7.22
N LEU A 119 -15.34 -7.98 -7.17
CA LEU A 119 -15.64 -6.76 -6.42
C LEU A 119 -15.30 -6.84 -4.93
N PRO A 120 -15.52 -7.96 -4.23
CA PRO A 120 -15.05 -8.11 -2.85
C PRO A 120 -13.53 -7.94 -2.71
N LEU A 121 -12.74 -8.48 -3.64
CA LEU A 121 -11.28 -8.34 -3.66
C LEU A 121 -10.85 -6.90 -3.99
N ILE A 122 -11.55 -6.26 -4.92
CA ILE A 122 -11.31 -4.86 -5.32
C ILE A 122 -11.55 -3.92 -4.14
N THR A 123 -12.67 -4.07 -3.42
CA THR A 123 -12.97 -3.24 -2.24
C THR A 123 -11.92 -3.35 -1.15
N GLY A 124 -11.35 -4.55 -0.98
CA GLY A 124 -10.30 -4.83 -0.01
C GLY A 124 -9.02 -4.02 -0.23
N GLN A 125 -8.76 -3.56 -1.45
CA GLN A 125 -7.56 -2.83 -1.83
C GLN A 125 -7.67 -1.31 -1.66
N MET A 126 -8.82 -0.79 -1.22
CA MET A 126 -9.00 0.64 -1.00
C MET A 126 -8.14 1.12 0.16
N ILE A 127 -7.31 2.13 -0.09
CA ILE A 127 -6.53 2.82 0.94
C ILE A 127 -7.47 3.65 1.80
N ILE A 128 -7.38 3.49 3.13
CA ILE A 128 -8.20 4.24 4.07
C ILE A 128 -7.44 5.44 4.61
N LEU A 129 -7.97 6.61 4.31
CA LEU A 129 -7.41 7.91 4.67
C LEU A 129 -8.14 8.51 5.87
N PRO A 130 -7.42 9.14 6.83
CA PRO A 130 -8.03 9.77 8.00
C PRO A 130 -8.86 11.00 7.61
N LYS A 131 -10.19 10.91 7.79
CA LYS A 131 -11.14 11.97 7.50
C LYS A 131 -10.84 13.26 8.26
N HIS A 132 -10.39 13.16 9.52
CA HIS A 132 -10.07 14.33 10.35
C HIS A 132 -8.88 15.13 9.82
N ILE A 133 -8.01 14.51 9.03
CA ILE A 133 -6.89 15.17 8.35
C ILE A 133 -7.32 15.64 6.95
N TYR A 134 -7.62 14.67 6.07
CA TYR A 134 -7.83 14.94 4.64
C TYR A 134 -9.20 15.60 4.34
N GLY A 135 -10.13 15.58 5.28
CA GLY A 135 -11.42 16.27 5.20
C GLY A 135 -11.43 17.68 5.83
N ALA A 136 -10.26 18.23 6.19
CA ALA A 136 -10.17 19.55 6.81
C ALA A 136 -10.70 20.64 5.87
N LYS A 137 -11.57 21.50 6.42
CA LYS A 137 -12.21 22.58 5.65
C LYS A 137 -11.18 23.56 5.10
N GLY A 138 -11.40 24.03 3.87
CA GLY A 138 -10.53 25.01 3.20
C GLY A 138 -9.21 24.46 2.70
N LYS A 139 -9.03 23.14 2.70
CA LYS A 139 -7.88 22.44 2.17
C LYS A 139 -8.21 21.74 0.86
N THR A 140 -7.24 21.69 -0.04
CA THR A 140 -7.35 21.02 -1.35
C THR A 140 -6.63 19.68 -1.28
N PHE A 141 -7.33 18.61 -1.60
CA PHE A 141 -6.72 17.28 -1.68
C PHE A 141 -5.59 17.29 -2.72
N GLY A 142 -4.46 16.68 -2.38
CA GLY A 142 -3.25 16.65 -3.19
C GLY A 142 -2.26 17.71 -2.72
N SER A 143 -2.47 18.98 -3.04
CA SER A 143 -1.48 20.03 -2.78
C SER A 143 -1.21 20.30 -1.30
N ASP A 144 -2.26 20.30 -0.48
CA ASP A 144 -2.15 20.64 0.95
C ASP A 144 -1.80 19.44 1.83
N PHE A 145 -1.77 18.23 1.26
CA PHE A 145 -1.57 16.99 2.01
C PHE A 145 -0.44 16.10 1.48
N ASP A 146 0.34 16.59 0.52
CA ASP A 146 1.41 15.78 -0.10
C ASP A 146 2.53 15.41 0.87
N ASP A 147 2.72 16.19 1.94
CA ASP A 147 3.72 15.96 2.99
C ASP A 147 3.16 15.32 4.26
N ILE A 148 1.88 14.97 4.28
CA ILE A 148 1.23 14.35 5.42
C ILE A 148 1.22 12.83 5.26
N ALA A 149 1.70 12.14 6.27
CA ALA A 149 1.77 10.67 6.34
C ALA A 149 1.12 10.12 7.61
N VAL A 150 0.02 10.73 8.10
CA VAL A 150 -0.79 10.16 9.17
C VAL A 150 -1.65 9.06 8.58
N ALA A 151 -1.45 7.82 9.03
CA ALA A 151 -2.19 6.65 8.57
C ALA A 151 -2.18 5.56 9.65
N SER A 152 -2.74 4.39 9.36
CA SER A 152 -2.99 3.34 10.36
C SER A 152 -1.94 2.23 10.39
N GLY A 153 -0.89 2.31 9.56
CA GLY A 153 0.08 1.24 9.35
C GLY A 153 1.15 1.08 10.43
N PRO A 154 1.96 0.02 10.30
CA PRO A 154 2.97 -0.39 11.30
C PRO A 154 4.16 0.56 11.42
N TYR A 155 4.40 1.41 10.44
CA TYR A 155 5.49 2.36 10.44
C TYR A 155 4.99 3.79 10.32
N ILE A 156 5.81 4.73 10.77
CA ILE A 156 5.65 6.17 10.60
C ILE A 156 6.87 6.73 9.86
N VAL A 157 6.69 7.81 9.12
CA VAL A 157 7.82 8.53 8.50
C VAL A 157 8.64 9.19 9.61
N GLU A 158 9.93 8.84 9.70
CA GLU A 158 10.86 9.42 10.67
C GLU A 158 11.56 10.64 10.08
N LYS A 159 12.11 10.50 8.88
CA LYS A 159 12.79 11.57 8.15
C LYS A 159 12.87 11.26 6.66
N TYR A 160 13.02 12.29 5.85
CA TYR A 160 13.23 12.15 4.40
C TYR A 160 14.01 13.35 3.84
N ASP A 161 14.64 13.14 2.69
CA ASP A 161 15.17 14.17 1.82
C ASP A 161 14.72 13.84 0.39
N TYR A 162 13.95 14.72 -0.22
CA TYR A 162 13.37 14.49 -1.54
C TYR A 162 14.44 14.14 -2.58
N GLY A 163 14.22 13.04 -3.30
CA GLY A 163 15.14 12.55 -4.32
C GLY A 163 16.38 11.83 -3.80
N LYS A 164 16.56 11.70 -2.48
CA LYS A 164 17.73 11.04 -1.89
C LYS A 164 17.36 9.84 -1.02
N TYR A 165 16.49 10.02 -0.03
CA TYR A 165 16.08 8.93 0.86
C TYR A 165 14.78 9.22 1.59
N ILE A 166 14.17 8.14 2.10
CA ILE A 166 13.13 8.18 3.12
C ILE A 166 13.36 7.08 4.14
N THR A 167 13.23 7.41 5.43
CA THR A 167 13.36 6.50 6.56
C THR A 167 12.04 6.38 7.29
N TYR A 168 11.59 5.15 7.46
CA TYR A 168 10.44 4.77 8.25
C TYR A 168 10.89 4.17 9.58
N LYS A 169 10.22 4.55 10.67
CA LYS A 169 10.43 4.01 12.00
C LYS A 169 9.21 3.17 12.39
N ARG A 170 9.42 2.00 12.96
CA ARG A 170 8.34 1.17 13.49
C ARG A 170 7.56 1.95 14.55
N ASN A 171 6.22 1.94 14.42
CA ASN A 171 5.33 2.55 15.40
C ASN A 171 5.19 1.59 16.61
N PRO A 172 5.74 1.94 17.79
CA PRO A 172 5.66 1.06 18.95
C PRO A 172 4.23 0.88 19.47
N ASN A 173 3.36 1.84 19.19
CA ASN A 173 1.96 1.88 19.62
C ASN A 173 1.01 1.44 18.51
N TRP A 174 1.51 0.76 17.47
CA TRP A 174 0.65 0.31 16.39
C TRP A 174 -0.42 -0.66 16.90
N TRP A 175 -1.66 -0.31 16.61
CA TRP A 175 -2.85 -1.03 17.04
C TRP A 175 -2.91 -2.47 16.49
N GLY A 176 -2.39 -2.71 15.28
CA GLY A 176 -2.50 -3.98 14.56
C GLY A 176 -1.46 -5.05 14.95
N LYS A 177 -0.56 -4.76 15.91
CA LYS A 177 0.52 -5.67 16.32
C LYS A 177 0.03 -7.06 16.77
N GLY A 178 -1.15 -7.12 17.42
CA GLY A 178 -1.72 -8.37 17.95
C GLY A 178 -2.56 -9.16 16.96
N ILE A 179 -2.79 -8.66 15.74
CA ILE A 179 -3.62 -9.32 14.74
C ILE A 179 -2.85 -10.48 14.11
N ALA A 180 -3.53 -11.60 13.90
CA ALA A 180 -2.91 -12.86 13.47
C ALA A 180 -2.10 -12.73 12.17
N ILE A 181 -2.61 -12.01 11.17
CA ILE A 181 -1.93 -11.80 9.88
C ILE A 181 -0.59 -11.05 10.03
N ASN A 182 -0.42 -10.28 11.10
CA ASN A 182 0.77 -9.47 11.35
C ASN A 182 1.84 -10.22 12.16
N LYS A 183 1.54 -11.44 12.61
CA LYS A 183 2.49 -12.26 13.38
C LYS A 183 3.72 -12.59 12.52
N GLY A 184 4.90 -12.27 13.04
CA GLY A 184 6.18 -12.49 12.34
C GLY A 184 6.50 -11.42 11.28
N ARG A 185 5.67 -10.39 11.11
CA ARG A 185 5.87 -9.28 10.15
C ARG A 185 6.38 -8.03 10.87
N TYR A 186 6.90 -7.07 10.10
CA TYR A 186 7.29 -5.73 10.56
C TYR A 186 8.36 -5.74 11.67
N ASN A 187 9.39 -6.58 11.50
CA ASN A 187 10.40 -6.87 12.53
C ASN A 187 11.51 -5.81 12.63
N PHE A 188 11.74 -5.02 11.59
CA PHE A 188 12.79 -4.00 11.59
C PHE A 188 12.36 -2.76 12.36
N ASP A 189 13.27 -2.19 13.16
CA ASP A 189 13.01 -0.93 13.86
C ASP A 189 12.96 0.26 12.90
N ARG A 190 13.79 0.21 11.84
CA ARG A 190 13.83 1.20 10.76
C ARG A 190 13.97 0.54 9.41
N VAL A 191 13.32 1.13 8.41
CA VAL A 191 13.45 0.78 7.00
C VAL A 191 13.78 2.06 6.25
N THR A 192 14.93 2.08 5.56
CA THR A 192 15.36 3.24 4.78
C THR A 192 15.42 2.88 3.30
N TYR A 193 14.72 3.64 2.48
CA TYR A 193 14.86 3.59 1.03
C TYR A 193 15.81 4.69 0.58
N LYS A 194 16.92 4.31 -0.07
CA LYS A 194 17.83 5.23 -0.78
C LYS A 194 17.41 5.32 -2.24
N ILE A 195 17.47 6.51 -2.81
CA ILE A 195 17.03 6.80 -4.18
C ILE A 195 18.27 7.14 -5.01
N TYR A 196 18.47 6.39 -6.07
CA TYR A 196 19.55 6.62 -7.04
C TYR A 196 18.91 6.89 -8.41
N LEU A 197 19.34 7.92 -9.08
CA LEU A 197 18.90 8.24 -10.44
C LEU A 197 19.67 7.44 -11.50
N ASP A 198 20.92 7.08 -11.18
CA ASP A 198 21.79 6.30 -12.04
C ASP A 198 21.88 4.84 -11.54
N PRO A 199 21.47 3.85 -12.36
CA PRO A 199 21.56 2.42 -12.01
C PRO A 199 22.99 1.94 -11.76
N VAL A 200 24.00 2.53 -12.42
CA VAL A 200 25.42 2.17 -12.21
C VAL A 200 25.85 2.63 -10.82
N ALA A 201 25.54 3.88 -10.46
CA ALA A 201 25.84 4.40 -9.12
C ALA A 201 25.11 3.58 -8.04
N GLN A 202 23.85 3.19 -8.26
CA GLN A 202 23.10 2.35 -7.33
C GLN A 202 23.81 0.99 -7.11
N ARG A 203 24.25 0.35 -8.18
CA ARG A 203 24.95 -0.94 -8.13
C ARG A 203 26.26 -0.84 -7.37
N GLU A 204 27.06 0.18 -7.65
CA GLU A 204 28.35 0.35 -6.97
C GLU A 204 28.16 0.70 -5.47
N ALA A 205 27.13 1.49 -5.12
CA ALA A 205 26.76 1.76 -3.74
C ALA A 205 26.32 0.48 -2.99
N PHE A 206 25.57 -0.42 -3.65
CA PHE A 206 25.23 -1.72 -3.08
C PHE A 206 26.48 -2.57 -2.83
N LYS A 207 27.37 -2.67 -3.81
CA LYS A 207 28.63 -3.40 -3.66
C LYS A 207 29.54 -2.81 -2.59
N GLY A 208 29.45 -1.49 -2.39
CA GLY A 208 30.11 -0.76 -1.31
C GLY A 208 29.48 -0.92 0.07
N GLY A 209 28.35 -1.65 0.17
CA GLY A 209 27.65 -1.91 1.43
C GLY A 209 26.85 -0.72 1.97
N GLU A 210 26.45 0.22 1.10
CA GLU A 210 25.68 1.40 1.52
C GLU A 210 24.22 1.08 1.89
N PHE A 211 23.71 -0.08 1.44
CA PHE A 211 22.37 -0.57 1.79
C PHE A 211 22.31 -2.11 1.67
N ASP A 212 21.34 -2.71 2.34
CA ASP A 212 21.32 -4.14 2.66
C ASP A 212 20.64 -5.01 1.60
N MET A 213 19.72 -4.44 0.80
CA MET A 213 18.91 -5.20 -0.14
C MET A 213 18.67 -4.45 -1.44
N GLN A 214 18.77 -5.14 -2.56
CA GLN A 214 18.41 -4.62 -3.87
C GLN A 214 17.61 -5.67 -4.66
N LEU A 215 16.48 -5.26 -5.23
CA LEU A 215 15.71 -6.06 -6.16
C LEU A 215 16.24 -5.84 -7.58
N ILE A 216 16.60 -6.92 -8.26
CA ILE A 216 17.14 -6.88 -9.63
C ILE A 216 16.10 -7.44 -10.59
N ASN A 217 15.55 -6.56 -11.45
CA ASN A 217 14.57 -6.93 -12.47
C ASN A 217 15.19 -7.16 -13.86
N SER A 218 16.46 -6.85 -14.03
CA SER A 218 17.20 -7.02 -15.28
C SER A 218 17.95 -8.35 -15.27
N SER A 219 17.58 -9.26 -16.16
CA SER A 219 18.29 -10.54 -16.33
C SER A 219 19.74 -10.36 -16.76
N ARG A 220 20.03 -9.32 -17.58
CA ARG A 220 21.40 -8.97 -17.97
C ARG A 220 22.23 -8.58 -16.75
N ASP A 221 21.74 -7.66 -15.94
CA ASP A 221 22.48 -7.18 -14.76
C ASP A 221 22.66 -8.32 -13.74
N TRP A 222 21.63 -9.15 -13.54
CA TRP A 222 21.72 -10.35 -12.72
C TRP A 222 22.82 -11.30 -13.19
N ALA A 223 22.92 -11.54 -14.50
CA ALA A 223 23.88 -12.46 -15.07
C ALA A 223 25.31 -11.90 -15.11
N LEU A 224 25.49 -10.59 -15.30
CA LEU A 224 26.79 -9.99 -15.55
C LEU A 224 27.37 -9.22 -14.38
N ASP A 225 26.55 -8.46 -13.68
CA ASP A 225 27.03 -7.43 -12.74
C ASP A 225 27.04 -7.88 -11.28
N TYR A 226 26.17 -8.84 -10.90
CA TYR A 226 26.08 -9.36 -9.53
C TYR A 226 26.72 -10.76 -9.38
N LYS A 227 27.97 -10.90 -9.83
CA LYS A 227 28.75 -12.12 -9.74
C LYS A 227 30.22 -11.80 -9.40
N GLY A 228 31.03 -12.82 -9.21
CA GLY A 228 32.48 -12.70 -8.99
C GLY A 228 32.84 -12.77 -7.51
N ASP A 229 33.94 -12.10 -7.14
CA ASP A 229 34.59 -12.30 -5.85
C ASP A 229 33.77 -11.86 -4.66
N PHE A 230 32.95 -10.82 -4.80
CA PHE A 230 32.07 -10.34 -3.72
C PHE A 230 31.04 -11.40 -3.30
N VAL A 231 30.45 -12.12 -4.27
CA VAL A 231 29.56 -13.26 -4.00
C VAL A 231 30.34 -14.44 -3.42
N LYS A 232 31.47 -14.77 -4.01
CA LYS A 232 32.33 -15.90 -3.56
C LYS A 232 32.81 -15.70 -2.12
N LYS A 233 33.12 -14.46 -1.74
CA LYS A 233 33.54 -14.09 -0.38
C LYS A 233 32.36 -13.89 0.59
N GLY A 234 31.12 -14.03 0.12
CA GLY A 234 29.94 -13.90 0.97
C GLY A 234 29.61 -12.47 1.40
N TYR A 235 30.12 -11.45 0.73
CA TYR A 235 29.81 -10.05 1.06
C TYR A 235 28.36 -9.70 0.77
N TYR A 236 27.76 -10.34 -0.24
CA TYR A 236 26.32 -10.35 -0.46
C TYR A 236 25.85 -11.69 -1.03
N LEU A 237 24.57 -12.01 -0.79
CA LEU A 237 23.92 -13.20 -1.29
C LEU A 237 23.10 -12.87 -2.53
N ARG A 238 23.13 -13.78 -3.51
CA ARG A 238 22.22 -13.76 -4.65
C ARG A 238 21.15 -14.81 -4.41
N THR A 239 19.88 -14.40 -4.40
CA THR A 239 18.77 -15.31 -4.18
C THR A 239 17.71 -15.09 -5.24
N GLU A 240 17.24 -16.16 -5.86
CA GLU A 240 16.08 -16.17 -6.73
C GLU A 240 14.88 -16.68 -5.91
N PHE A 241 13.77 -15.97 -6.01
CA PHE A 241 12.52 -16.34 -5.37
C PHE A 241 11.52 -16.74 -6.47
N PRO A 242 11.48 -18.04 -6.85
CA PRO A 242 10.47 -18.50 -7.79
C PRO A 242 9.09 -18.33 -7.16
N HIS A 243 8.12 -17.92 -7.96
CA HIS A 243 6.74 -17.77 -7.53
C HIS A 243 5.78 -18.13 -8.68
N THR A 244 4.57 -18.54 -8.33
CA THR A 244 3.50 -18.89 -9.27
C THR A 244 2.51 -17.74 -9.50
N ARG A 245 2.76 -16.58 -8.90
CA ARG A 245 1.89 -15.41 -9.05
C ARG A 245 1.81 -14.96 -10.50
N ILE A 246 0.67 -14.35 -10.84
CA ILE A 246 0.47 -13.74 -12.17
C ILE A 246 1.60 -12.74 -12.44
N ALA A 247 2.37 -13.01 -13.49
CA ALA A 247 3.42 -12.11 -13.93
C ALA A 247 2.81 -10.87 -14.58
N GLY A 248 3.36 -9.70 -14.25
CA GLY A 248 3.01 -8.46 -14.95
C GLY A 248 3.44 -8.54 -16.42
N MET A 249 2.63 -7.98 -17.30
CA MET A 249 2.95 -7.85 -18.72
C MET A 249 3.47 -6.44 -19.02
N GLN A 250 4.55 -6.36 -19.79
CA GLN A 250 5.01 -5.11 -20.38
C GLN A 250 4.70 -5.13 -21.89
N GLY A 251 4.14 -4.06 -22.40
CA GLY A 251 3.78 -3.94 -23.81
C GLY A 251 3.64 -2.49 -24.26
N PHE A 252 3.55 -2.29 -25.56
CA PHE A 252 3.28 -0.99 -26.15
C PHE A 252 1.77 -0.83 -26.36
N ALA A 253 1.18 0.21 -25.79
CA ALA A 253 -0.17 0.63 -26.11
C ALA A 253 -0.11 1.64 -27.26
N MET A 254 -0.68 1.31 -28.41
CA MET A 254 -0.77 2.22 -29.55
C MET A 254 -2.00 3.12 -29.41
N ASN A 255 -1.80 4.42 -29.66
CA ASN A 255 -2.93 5.34 -29.76
C ASN A 255 -3.64 5.12 -31.11
N MET A 256 -4.84 4.57 -31.05
CA MET A 256 -5.67 4.25 -32.23
C MET A 256 -6.60 5.40 -32.65
N ARG A 257 -6.39 6.62 -32.14
CA ARG A 257 -7.19 7.81 -32.51
C ARG A 257 -6.60 8.52 -33.71
#